data_2def5e338ecbc5ec05b88f6d89108c0b
#
_entry.id   2def5e338ecbc5ec05b88f6d89108c0b
#
_cell.length_a   1.000
_cell.length_b   1.000
_cell.length_c   1.000
_cell.angle_alpha   90.00
_cell.angle_beta   90.00
_cell.angle_gamma   90.00
#
_symmetry.space_group_name_H-M   'P 1'
#
loop_
_entity.id
_entity.type
_entity.pdbx_description
1 polymer ?
#
loop_
_entity_poly.entity_id
_entity_poly.type
_entity_poly.pdbx_seq_one_letter_code
_entity_poly.pdbx_strand_id
1 'polypeptide(L)'
;MMDKHRLRCFVTVVETGNLSQAAARLHMTQPPLSILIRKLESELDVQLFDRVNNRLVLTATGQLFYKRAKSLLASMQSLVKELKETKEGLRGTVSVGCSTAASLFIIPEVVERIEARNLNITVQVHEGATSHLVEQLRDQKLDVGICRSEYKAEDLQTVTLYTEPLLLALPLGHPLLARSGVSLSDLREERFLMHAAPIGRGISDLLIESCQANGFTPNVVYWGIETLPMLLMVQKGLGIAFVPKSFAQLGLPGLPPLIEIAEPRLETRLSLITQKSRIQSAVTQHFLQITQEVLNERQ
;
A
#
# COMPACT_ATOMS: atom_id res chain seq x y z
N MET A 1 11.46 -22.24 26.76
CA MET A 1 10.13 -21.95 26.17
C MET A 1 10.18 -20.61 25.47
N MET A 2 9.72 -20.56 24.23
CA MET A 2 9.71 -19.33 23.39
C MET A 2 8.72 -18.31 23.96
N ASP A 3 9.18 -17.07 24.21
CA ASP A 3 8.36 -15.99 24.77
C ASP A 3 8.53 -14.67 23.96
N LYS A 4 7.70 -13.68 24.27
CA LYS A 4 7.70 -12.36 23.61
C LYS A 4 9.07 -11.67 23.68
N HIS A 5 9.76 -11.78 24.80
CA HIS A 5 11.05 -11.14 24.99
C HIS A 5 12.11 -11.74 24.05
N ARG A 6 12.17 -13.06 23.95
CA ARG A 6 13.09 -13.77 23.05
C ARG A 6 12.83 -13.46 21.59
N LEU A 7 11.54 -13.45 21.16
CA LEU A 7 11.16 -13.06 19.80
C LEU A 7 11.61 -11.63 19.49
N ARG A 8 11.41 -10.70 20.43
CA ARG A 8 11.85 -9.31 20.27
C ARG A 8 13.36 -9.19 20.18
N CYS A 9 14.10 -9.91 21.03
CA CYS A 9 15.56 -9.95 20.97
C CYS A 9 16.06 -10.46 19.62
N PHE A 10 15.51 -11.57 19.13
CA PHE A 10 15.88 -12.13 17.84
C PHE A 10 15.61 -11.12 16.69
N VAL A 11 14.39 -10.58 16.62
CA VAL A 11 14.01 -9.60 15.58
C VAL A 11 14.93 -8.38 15.62
N THR A 12 15.25 -7.86 16.82
CA THR A 12 16.15 -6.71 16.95
C THR A 12 17.57 -7.03 16.47
N VAL A 13 18.08 -8.25 16.73
CA VAL A 13 19.40 -8.69 16.22
C VAL A 13 19.41 -8.74 14.69
N VAL A 14 18.33 -9.24 14.08
CA VAL A 14 18.20 -9.27 12.61
C VAL A 14 18.19 -7.86 12.03
N GLU A 15 17.39 -6.96 12.60
CA GLU A 15 17.22 -5.58 12.11
C GLU A 15 18.49 -4.74 12.23
N THR A 16 19.32 -4.99 13.24
CA THR A 16 20.58 -4.25 13.45
C THR A 16 21.77 -4.90 12.76
N GLY A 17 21.69 -6.21 12.45
CA GLY A 17 22.81 -7.00 11.90
C GLY A 17 24.01 -7.14 12.83
N ASN A 18 23.92 -6.66 14.09
CA ASN A 18 25.02 -6.60 15.03
C ASN A 18 24.53 -6.76 16.47
N LEU A 19 25.11 -7.74 17.20
CA LEU A 19 24.72 -8.04 18.58
C LEU A 19 24.92 -6.88 19.55
N SER A 20 25.99 -6.10 19.40
CA SER A 20 26.27 -4.96 20.29
C SER A 20 25.26 -3.83 20.09
N GLN A 21 24.93 -3.52 18.84
CA GLN A 21 23.89 -2.54 18.51
C GLN A 21 22.50 -3.01 18.94
N ALA A 22 22.17 -4.29 18.72
CA ALA A 22 20.93 -4.89 19.20
C ALA A 22 20.80 -4.80 20.73
N ALA A 23 21.87 -5.12 21.46
CA ALA A 23 21.91 -5.06 22.91
C ALA A 23 21.67 -3.62 23.41
N ALA A 24 22.35 -2.64 22.83
CA ALA A 24 22.12 -1.22 23.14
C ALA A 24 20.67 -0.81 22.91
N ARG A 25 20.06 -1.20 21.75
CA ARG A 25 18.65 -0.92 21.43
C ARG A 25 17.66 -1.61 22.38
N LEU A 26 18.07 -2.73 22.97
CA LEU A 26 17.28 -3.50 23.95
C LEU A 26 17.58 -3.11 25.41
N HIS A 27 18.43 -2.10 25.65
CA HIS A 27 18.87 -1.67 26.97
C HIS A 27 19.49 -2.82 27.81
N MET A 28 20.33 -3.64 27.17
CA MET A 28 21.04 -4.75 27.82
C MET A 28 22.49 -4.83 27.34
N THR A 29 23.30 -5.65 27.98
CA THR A 29 24.65 -5.93 27.53
C THR A 29 24.67 -7.05 26.48
N GLN A 30 25.73 -7.10 25.65
CA GLN A 30 25.85 -8.08 24.56
C GLN A 30 25.92 -9.55 25.02
N PRO A 31 26.63 -9.92 26.12
CA PRO A 31 26.74 -11.32 26.53
C PRO A 31 25.39 -12.01 26.80
N PRO A 32 24.46 -11.45 27.62
CA PRO A 32 23.17 -12.07 27.83
C PRO A 32 22.34 -12.19 26.55
N LEU A 33 22.42 -11.23 25.63
CA LEU A 33 21.73 -11.31 24.34
C LEU A 33 22.27 -12.46 23.49
N SER A 34 23.59 -12.63 23.43
CA SER A 34 24.21 -13.75 22.71
C SER A 34 23.80 -15.12 23.28
N ILE A 35 23.76 -15.23 24.61
CA ILE A 35 23.31 -16.47 25.30
C ILE A 35 21.83 -16.75 24.97
N LEU A 36 20.98 -15.70 24.96
CA LEU A 36 19.56 -15.81 24.63
C LEU A 36 19.34 -16.33 23.21
N ILE A 37 20.06 -15.80 22.23
CA ILE A 37 19.99 -16.25 20.83
C ILE A 37 20.40 -17.73 20.73
N ARG A 38 21.54 -18.12 21.32
CA ARG A 38 21.98 -19.53 21.33
C ARG A 38 20.97 -20.46 21.99
N LYS A 39 20.36 -20.05 23.10
CA LYS A 39 19.30 -20.85 23.75
C LYS A 39 18.07 -20.99 22.86
N LEU A 40 17.71 -19.95 22.13
CA LEU A 40 16.60 -19.99 21.18
C LEU A 40 16.89 -20.98 20.04
N GLU A 41 18.08 -20.95 19.45
CA GLU A 41 18.53 -21.91 18.42
C GLU A 41 18.54 -23.35 18.95
N SER A 42 19.07 -23.56 20.16
CA SER A 42 19.10 -24.88 20.82
C SER A 42 17.71 -25.41 21.15
N GLU A 43 16.77 -24.56 21.60
CA GLU A 43 15.40 -24.99 21.90
C GLU A 43 14.59 -25.34 20.63
N LEU A 44 14.93 -24.73 19.50
CA LEU A 44 14.31 -24.99 18.21
C LEU A 44 15.01 -26.09 17.41
N ASP A 45 16.18 -26.52 17.88
CA ASP A 45 17.07 -27.47 17.20
C ASP A 45 17.41 -27.02 15.75
N VAL A 46 17.62 -25.70 15.57
CA VAL A 46 17.99 -25.13 14.28
C VAL A 46 18.95 -23.95 14.45
N GLN A 47 19.80 -23.74 13.45
CA GLN A 47 20.59 -22.52 13.33
C GLN A 47 19.76 -21.42 12.63
N LEU A 48 19.65 -20.25 13.27
CA LEU A 48 18.97 -19.09 12.74
C LEU A 48 19.95 -18.10 12.10
N PHE A 49 21.22 -18.12 12.56
CA PHE A 49 22.29 -17.24 12.06
C PHE A 49 23.51 -18.02 11.64
N ASP A 50 24.09 -17.62 10.51
CA ASP A 50 25.44 -17.95 10.09
C ASP A 50 26.39 -16.80 10.41
N ARG A 51 27.68 -17.11 10.58
CA ARG A 51 28.73 -16.11 10.74
C ARG A 51 29.55 -16.03 9.45
N VAL A 52 29.34 -14.97 8.70
CA VAL A 52 30.08 -14.68 7.47
C VAL A 52 30.88 -13.39 7.68
N ASN A 53 32.20 -13.45 7.56
CA ASN A 53 33.10 -12.29 7.71
C ASN A 53 32.81 -11.44 8.97
N ASN A 54 32.67 -12.08 10.12
CA ASN A 54 32.32 -11.45 11.42
C ASN A 54 30.94 -10.76 11.48
N ARG A 55 30.06 -10.99 10.48
CA ARG A 55 28.67 -10.51 10.48
C ARG A 55 27.70 -11.67 10.69
N LEU A 56 26.59 -11.35 11.35
CA LEU A 56 25.49 -12.29 11.48
C LEU A 56 24.62 -12.21 10.23
N VAL A 57 24.45 -13.32 9.55
CA VAL A 57 23.60 -13.47 8.37
C VAL A 57 22.53 -14.51 8.68
N LEU A 58 21.29 -14.27 8.28
CA LEU A 58 20.23 -15.24 8.49
C LEU A 58 20.42 -16.48 7.61
N THR A 59 20.23 -17.65 8.21
CA THR A 59 20.03 -18.90 7.46
C THR A 59 18.64 -18.88 6.76
N ALA A 60 18.35 -19.83 5.88
CA ALA A 60 17.01 -20.01 5.30
C ALA A 60 15.94 -20.19 6.39
N THR A 61 16.26 -21.00 7.41
CA THR A 61 15.40 -21.21 8.59
C THR A 61 15.26 -19.92 9.41
N GLY A 62 16.34 -19.15 9.55
CA GLY A 62 16.34 -17.85 10.20
C GLY A 62 15.45 -16.84 9.50
N GLN A 63 15.44 -16.83 8.16
CA GLN A 63 14.56 -15.97 7.37
C GLN A 63 13.08 -16.32 7.58
N LEU A 64 12.73 -17.61 7.56
CA LEU A 64 11.39 -18.08 7.85
C LEU A 64 10.97 -17.70 9.28
N PHE A 65 11.86 -17.96 10.26
CA PHE A 65 11.61 -17.62 11.65
C PHE A 65 11.43 -16.11 11.86
N TYR A 66 12.25 -15.27 11.20
CA TYR A 66 12.14 -13.81 11.25
C TYR A 66 10.76 -13.34 10.79
N LYS A 67 10.30 -13.82 9.63
CA LYS A 67 8.99 -13.48 9.09
C LYS A 67 7.86 -13.85 10.09
N ARG A 68 7.93 -15.04 10.67
CA ARG A 68 6.92 -15.52 11.62
C ARG A 68 6.99 -14.82 12.98
N ALA A 69 8.18 -14.55 13.48
CA ALA A 69 8.40 -13.82 14.73
C ALA A 69 7.86 -12.38 14.66
N LYS A 70 8.09 -11.67 13.54
CA LYS A 70 7.49 -10.35 13.30
C LYS A 70 5.97 -10.38 13.33
N SER A 71 5.38 -11.34 12.62
CA SER A 71 3.91 -11.50 12.60
C SER A 71 3.34 -11.77 13.99
N LEU A 72 3.97 -12.65 14.78
CA LEU A 72 3.54 -12.94 16.14
C LEU A 72 3.63 -11.73 17.08
N LEU A 73 4.74 -10.97 17.00
CA LEU A 73 4.90 -9.76 17.82
C LEU A 73 3.86 -8.70 17.46
N ALA A 74 3.56 -8.55 16.18
CA ALA A 74 2.52 -7.64 15.69
C ALA A 74 1.13 -8.08 16.19
N SER A 75 0.80 -9.38 16.13
CA SER A 75 -0.47 -9.92 16.65
C SER A 75 -0.63 -9.69 18.16
N MET A 76 0.45 -9.86 18.94
CA MET A 76 0.41 -9.55 20.38
C MET A 76 0.16 -8.08 20.68
N GLN A 77 0.72 -7.18 19.87
CA GLN A 77 0.46 -5.73 19.99
C GLN A 77 -0.98 -5.39 19.64
N SER A 78 -1.51 -6.00 18.55
CA SER A 78 -2.90 -5.84 18.14
C SER A 78 -3.87 -6.26 19.24
N LEU A 79 -3.64 -7.42 19.87
CA LEU A 79 -4.48 -7.91 20.97
C LEU A 79 -4.57 -6.90 22.12
N VAL A 80 -3.44 -6.34 22.55
CA VAL A 80 -3.43 -5.32 23.63
C VAL A 80 -4.21 -4.06 23.21
N LYS A 81 -4.10 -3.66 21.95
CA LYS A 81 -4.84 -2.54 21.37
C LYS A 81 -6.35 -2.85 21.38
N GLU A 82 -6.75 -4.01 20.86
CA GLU A 82 -8.14 -4.47 20.80
C GLU A 82 -8.80 -4.52 22.19
N LEU A 83 -8.10 -5.03 23.22
CA LEU A 83 -8.61 -5.05 24.59
C LEU A 83 -8.86 -3.65 25.16
N LYS A 84 -7.99 -2.68 24.85
CA LYS A 84 -8.21 -1.28 25.24
C LYS A 84 -9.41 -0.67 24.53
N GLU A 85 -9.54 -0.91 23.23
CA GLU A 85 -10.65 -0.40 22.40
C GLU A 85 -12.00 -0.98 22.82
N THR A 86 -12.04 -2.28 23.19
CA THR A 86 -13.25 -2.93 23.72
C THR A 86 -13.71 -2.32 25.04
N LYS A 87 -12.78 -1.87 25.88
CA LYS A 87 -13.10 -1.28 27.19
C LYS A 87 -13.69 0.14 27.07
N GLU A 88 -13.34 0.89 26.02
CA GLU A 88 -13.70 2.31 25.86
C GLU A 88 -14.87 2.53 24.87
N GLY A 89 -15.45 1.46 24.29
CA GLY A 89 -16.50 1.55 23.26
C GLY A 89 -16.04 2.39 22.06
N LEU A 90 -16.61 2.48 20.97
CA LEU A 90 -16.40 3.19 19.70
C LEU A 90 -15.31 4.32 19.61
N ARG A 91 -14.30 4.26 20.47
CA ARG A 91 -13.16 5.18 20.53
C ARG A 91 -11.89 4.44 20.15
N GLY A 92 -11.14 4.94 19.17
CA GLY A 92 -9.88 4.30 18.78
C GLY A 92 -9.29 4.86 17.49
N THR A 93 -8.22 4.23 17.02
CA THR A 93 -7.56 4.59 15.76
C THR A 93 -7.67 3.44 14.78
N VAL A 94 -8.05 3.74 13.53
CA VAL A 94 -7.94 2.84 12.39
C VAL A 94 -6.75 3.29 11.53
N SER A 95 -5.85 2.36 11.22
CA SER A 95 -4.68 2.61 10.35
C SER A 95 -5.01 2.14 8.94
N VAL A 96 -5.12 3.08 8.02
CA VAL A 96 -5.56 2.85 6.64
C VAL A 96 -4.41 3.09 5.68
N GLY A 97 -4.02 2.06 4.94
CA GLY A 97 -3.13 2.21 3.79
C GLY A 97 -3.94 2.55 2.55
N CYS A 98 -3.59 3.60 1.82
CA CYS A 98 -4.37 3.96 0.65
C CYS A 98 -3.54 4.51 -0.51
N SER A 99 -4.09 4.38 -1.72
CA SER A 99 -3.62 5.11 -2.90
C SER A 99 -4.05 6.57 -2.83
N THR A 100 -3.35 7.45 -3.54
CA THR A 100 -3.69 8.89 -3.66
C THR A 100 -5.17 9.11 -4.02
N ALA A 101 -5.72 8.29 -4.92
CA ALA A 101 -7.14 8.42 -5.28
C ALA A 101 -8.07 8.10 -4.10
N ALA A 102 -7.77 7.09 -3.30
CA ALA A 102 -8.58 6.77 -2.12
C ALA A 102 -8.45 7.88 -1.06
N SER A 103 -7.24 8.40 -0.86
CA SER A 103 -6.96 9.52 0.05
C SER A 103 -7.73 10.79 -0.33
N LEU A 104 -7.86 11.08 -1.62
CA LEU A 104 -8.55 12.27 -2.12
C LEU A 104 -10.07 12.13 -2.17
N PHE A 105 -10.59 10.95 -2.53
CA PHE A 105 -12.01 10.80 -2.88
C PHE A 105 -12.82 9.95 -1.90
N ILE A 106 -12.19 9.09 -1.11
CA ILE A 106 -12.91 8.21 -0.18
C ILE A 106 -12.70 8.64 1.27
N ILE A 107 -11.46 8.85 1.67
CA ILE A 107 -11.14 9.15 3.06
C ILE A 107 -11.85 10.42 3.58
N PRO A 108 -11.90 11.55 2.84
CA PRO A 108 -12.59 12.75 3.34
C PRO A 108 -14.07 12.51 3.65
N GLU A 109 -14.80 11.82 2.77
CA GLU A 109 -16.23 11.51 2.99
C GLU A 109 -16.45 10.53 4.14
N VAL A 110 -15.54 9.55 4.30
CA VAL A 110 -15.59 8.62 5.44
C VAL A 110 -15.35 9.37 6.75
N VAL A 111 -14.37 10.27 6.79
CA VAL A 111 -14.09 11.10 7.98
C VAL A 111 -15.27 12.02 8.29
N GLU A 112 -15.85 12.67 7.30
CA GLU A 112 -17.06 13.50 7.47
C GLU A 112 -18.21 12.71 8.12
N ARG A 113 -18.44 11.46 7.69
CA ARG A 113 -19.47 10.60 8.28
C ARG A 113 -19.15 10.13 9.68
N ILE A 114 -17.88 9.86 9.97
CA ILE A 114 -17.41 9.54 11.32
C ILE A 114 -17.73 10.71 12.26
N GLU A 115 -17.42 11.93 11.88
CA GLU A 115 -17.71 13.14 12.63
C GLU A 115 -19.22 13.37 12.79
N ALA A 116 -19.98 13.25 11.70
CA ALA A 116 -21.47 13.42 11.72
C ALA A 116 -22.17 12.43 12.68
N ARG A 117 -21.57 11.25 12.91
CA ARG A 117 -22.08 10.23 13.84
C ARG A 117 -21.54 10.38 15.26
N ASN A 118 -20.75 11.41 15.54
CA ASN A 118 -20.07 11.63 16.82
C ASN A 118 -19.26 10.41 17.28
N LEU A 119 -18.62 9.70 16.35
CA LEU A 119 -17.73 8.58 16.66
C LEU A 119 -16.33 9.12 16.98
N ASN A 120 -15.75 8.70 18.10
CA ASN A 120 -14.38 9.06 18.49
C ASN A 120 -13.35 8.18 17.76
N ILE A 121 -13.40 8.13 16.43
CA ILE A 121 -12.50 7.33 15.58
C ILE A 121 -11.49 8.27 14.91
N THR A 122 -10.22 8.03 15.18
CA THR A 122 -9.12 8.68 14.45
C THR A 122 -8.73 7.83 13.25
N VAL A 123 -8.77 8.38 12.05
CA VAL A 123 -8.29 7.72 10.83
C VAL A 123 -6.84 8.14 10.60
N GLN A 124 -5.93 7.17 10.70
CA GLN A 124 -4.52 7.36 10.40
C GLN A 124 -4.22 6.84 9.01
N VAL A 125 -3.89 7.73 8.08
CA VAL A 125 -3.67 7.41 6.66
C VAL A 125 -2.17 7.21 6.38
N HIS A 126 -1.87 6.15 5.64
CA HIS A 126 -0.54 5.83 5.12
C HIS A 126 -0.63 5.69 3.60
N GLU A 127 -0.09 6.65 2.87
CA GLU A 127 -0.03 6.60 1.42
C GLU A 127 1.19 5.83 0.93
N GLY A 128 1.04 5.13 -0.19
CA GLY A 128 2.15 4.41 -0.79
C GLY A 128 1.76 3.43 -1.89
N ALA A 129 2.79 2.80 -2.46
CA ALA A 129 2.61 1.75 -3.44
C ALA A 129 1.89 0.54 -2.83
N THR A 130 0.98 -0.08 -3.59
CA THR A 130 0.14 -1.21 -3.12
C THR A 130 0.96 -2.34 -2.52
N SER A 131 2.10 -2.69 -3.11
CA SER A 131 3.00 -3.74 -2.58
C SER A 131 3.48 -3.44 -1.15
N HIS A 132 3.89 -2.20 -0.90
CA HIS A 132 4.33 -1.77 0.42
C HIS A 132 3.19 -1.75 1.43
N LEU A 133 2.00 -1.27 1.03
CA LEU A 133 0.81 -1.27 1.88
C LEU A 133 0.36 -2.70 2.22
N VAL A 134 0.45 -3.63 1.28
CA VAL A 134 0.16 -5.05 1.50
C VAL A 134 1.14 -5.67 2.50
N GLU A 135 2.42 -5.34 2.43
CA GLU A 135 3.39 -5.79 3.43
C GLU A 135 3.07 -5.25 4.82
N GLN A 136 2.68 -3.98 4.92
CA GLN A 136 2.26 -3.38 6.19
C GLN A 136 0.97 -3.99 6.73
N LEU A 137 0.01 -4.37 5.87
CA LEU A 137 -1.16 -5.15 6.27
C LEU A 137 -0.76 -6.51 6.86
N ARG A 138 0.18 -7.23 6.21
CA ARG A 138 0.70 -8.52 6.70
C ARG A 138 1.46 -8.37 8.01
N ASP A 139 2.20 -7.29 8.17
CA ASP A 139 2.90 -6.92 9.40
C ASP A 139 1.94 -6.39 10.49
N GLN A 140 0.63 -6.32 10.21
CA GLN A 140 -0.43 -5.77 11.08
C GLN A 140 -0.18 -4.31 11.53
N LYS A 141 0.57 -3.57 10.73
CA LYS A 141 0.78 -2.13 10.92
C LYS A 141 -0.40 -1.31 10.39
N LEU A 142 -1.10 -1.87 9.41
CA LEU A 142 -2.35 -1.33 8.86
C LEU A 142 -3.51 -2.26 9.20
N ASP A 143 -4.69 -1.68 9.36
CA ASP A 143 -5.93 -2.41 9.59
C ASP A 143 -6.63 -2.73 8.26
N VAL A 144 -6.60 -1.78 7.33
CA VAL A 144 -7.29 -1.81 6.03
C VAL A 144 -6.38 -1.24 4.95
N GLY A 145 -6.47 -1.76 3.74
CA GLY A 145 -5.89 -1.19 2.53
C GLY A 145 -6.98 -0.76 1.55
N ILE A 146 -6.88 0.43 0.94
CA ILE A 146 -7.74 0.89 -0.13
C ILE A 146 -6.86 1.26 -1.32
N CYS A 147 -6.65 0.32 -2.22
CA CYS A 147 -5.61 0.39 -3.24
C CYS A 147 -6.14 0.10 -4.65
N ARG A 148 -5.43 0.66 -5.65
CA ARG A 148 -5.69 0.36 -7.05
C ARG A 148 -4.81 -0.80 -7.50
N SER A 149 -5.28 -2.02 -7.31
CA SER A 149 -4.60 -3.18 -7.87
C SER A 149 -5.46 -4.43 -7.76
N GLU A 150 -5.28 -5.35 -8.70
CA GLU A 150 -5.80 -6.71 -8.61
C GLU A 150 -4.85 -7.59 -7.79
N TYR A 151 -4.56 -7.19 -6.55
CA TYR A 151 -3.68 -7.98 -5.71
C TYR A 151 -4.43 -9.21 -5.18
N LYS A 152 -4.12 -10.37 -5.75
CA LYS A 152 -4.68 -11.65 -5.31
C LYS A 152 -3.63 -12.39 -4.48
N ALA A 153 -3.92 -12.63 -3.22
CA ALA A 153 -3.10 -13.43 -2.33
C ALA A 153 -3.99 -14.28 -1.43
N GLU A 154 -3.55 -15.48 -1.11
CA GLU A 154 -4.33 -16.45 -0.31
C GLU A 154 -4.61 -15.94 1.11
N ASP A 155 -3.71 -15.13 1.67
CA ASP A 155 -3.76 -14.56 3.02
C ASP A 155 -4.58 -13.27 3.12
N LEU A 156 -5.01 -12.70 1.98
CA LEU A 156 -5.74 -11.44 1.93
C LEU A 156 -7.16 -11.64 1.39
N GLN A 157 -8.08 -10.84 1.91
CA GLN A 157 -9.41 -10.65 1.35
C GLN A 157 -9.40 -9.35 0.56
N THR A 158 -9.74 -9.43 -0.73
CA THR A 158 -9.84 -8.29 -1.62
C THR A 158 -11.26 -8.16 -2.11
N VAL A 159 -11.87 -6.98 -1.91
CA VAL A 159 -13.20 -6.65 -2.37
C VAL A 159 -13.10 -5.47 -3.32
N THR A 160 -13.53 -5.62 -4.56
CA THR A 160 -13.59 -4.50 -5.51
C THR A 160 -14.67 -3.52 -5.05
N LEU A 161 -14.29 -2.26 -4.85
CA LEU A 161 -15.19 -1.19 -4.44
C LEU A 161 -15.90 -0.58 -5.66
N TYR A 162 -15.12 -0.22 -6.68
CA TYR A 162 -15.63 0.19 -7.99
C TYR A 162 -14.58 0.08 -9.07
N THR A 163 -15.03 0.13 -10.33
CA THR A 163 -14.20 0.18 -11.54
C THR A 163 -14.47 1.49 -12.25
N GLU A 164 -13.42 2.14 -12.75
CA GLU A 164 -13.55 3.37 -13.51
C GLU A 164 -12.58 3.40 -14.69
N PRO A 165 -12.90 4.14 -15.76
CA PRO A 165 -12.00 4.30 -16.89
C PRO A 165 -10.78 5.14 -16.53
N LEU A 166 -9.69 4.89 -17.26
CA LEU A 166 -8.52 5.75 -17.28
C LEU A 166 -8.73 6.84 -18.34
N LEU A 167 -8.48 8.08 -17.96
CA LEU A 167 -8.47 9.23 -18.85
C LEU A 167 -7.03 9.59 -19.21
N LEU A 168 -6.84 10.09 -20.43
CA LEU A 168 -5.58 10.62 -20.91
C LEU A 168 -5.47 12.09 -20.51
N ALA A 169 -4.44 12.42 -19.73
CA ALA A 169 -4.05 13.78 -19.39
C ALA A 169 -3.09 14.32 -20.46
N LEU A 170 -3.43 15.45 -21.06
CA LEU A 170 -2.66 16.12 -22.13
C LEU A 170 -2.27 17.54 -21.71
N PRO A 171 -1.10 18.05 -22.14
CA PRO A 171 -0.76 19.45 -21.96
C PRO A 171 -1.80 20.37 -22.62
N LEU A 172 -2.00 21.55 -22.05
CA LEU A 172 -2.87 22.56 -22.66
C LEU A 172 -2.34 22.93 -24.06
N GLY A 173 -3.23 22.92 -25.05
CA GLY A 173 -2.87 23.17 -26.45
C GLY A 173 -2.31 22.00 -27.22
N HIS A 174 -2.30 20.78 -26.62
CA HIS A 174 -1.86 19.58 -27.32
C HIS A 174 -2.73 19.29 -28.54
N PRO A 175 -2.14 18.90 -29.72
CA PRO A 175 -2.91 18.68 -30.96
C PRO A 175 -4.05 17.66 -30.82
N LEU A 176 -3.87 16.63 -29.99
CA LEU A 176 -4.88 15.60 -29.75
C LEU A 176 -6.13 16.11 -29.05
N LEU A 177 -6.10 17.28 -28.39
CA LEU A 177 -7.28 17.89 -27.77
C LEU A 177 -8.32 18.35 -28.78
N ALA A 178 -7.90 18.64 -30.02
CA ALA A 178 -8.78 19.04 -31.11
C ALA A 178 -9.35 17.86 -31.89
N ARG A 179 -8.92 16.61 -31.60
CA ARG A 179 -9.35 15.41 -32.30
C ARG A 179 -10.46 14.69 -31.54
N SER A 180 -11.44 14.19 -32.26
CA SER A 180 -12.39 13.21 -31.78
C SER A 180 -11.86 11.79 -31.99
N GLY A 181 -12.10 10.89 -31.04
CA GLY A 181 -11.74 9.47 -31.19
C GLY A 181 -10.24 9.19 -31.13
N VAL A 182 -9.52 9.81 -30.19
CA VAL A 182 -8.09 9.54 -29.93
C VAL A 182 -7.94 8.08 -29.51
N SER A 183 -7.07 7.32 -30.17
CA SER A 183 -6.73 5.94 -29.87
C SER A 183 -5.35 5.83 -29.21
N LEU A 184 -5.08 4.69 -28.59
CA LEU A 184 -3.77 4.42 -27.97
C LEU A 184 -2.63 4.47 -29.02
N SER A 185 -2.90 4.09 -30.27
CA SER A 185 -1.93 4.13 -31.38
C SER A 185 -1.48 5.54 -31.73
N ASP A 186 -2.33 6.55 -31.51
CA ASP A 186 -1.99 7.95 -31.74
C ASP A 186 -0.92 8.47 -30.79
N LEU A 187 -0.66 7.75 -29.70
CA LEU A 187 0.28 8.13 -28.65
C LEU A 187 1.69 7.55 -28.83
N ARG A 188 1.96 6.90 -29.96
CA ARG A 188 3.22 6.16 -30.23
C ARG A 188 4.47 7.03 -30.05
N GLU A 189 4.41 8.29 -30.47
CA GLU A 189 5.53 9.22 -30.44
C GLU A 189 5.55 10.08 -29.15
N GLU A 190 4.57 9.88 -28.25
CA GLU A 190 4.44 10.68 -27.06
C GLU A 190 5.39 10.21 -25.94
N ARG A 191 5.69 11.14 -25.04
CA ARG A 191 6.48 10.88 -23.83
C ARG A 191 5.54 10.55 -22.69
N PHE A 192 5.70 9.38 -22.10
CA PHE A 192 4.82 8.89 -21.04
C PHE A 192 5.37 9.20 -19.66
N LEU A 193 4.50 9.67 -18.77
CA LEU A 193 4.72 9.73 -17.33
C LEU A 193 3.90 8.60 -16.71
N MET A 194 4.54 7.69 -15.99
CA MET A 194 3.90 6.47 -15.51
C MET A 194 4.03 6.28 -14.00
N HIS A 195 3.10 5.53 -13.43
CA HIS A 195 3.17 5.11 -12.04
C HIS A 195 4.24 4.03 -11.86
N ALA A 196 5.11 4.20 -10.88
CA ALA A 196 6.02 3.14 -10.47
C ALA A 196 5.25 2.06 -9.71
N ALA A 197 5.24 0.84 -10.23
CA ALA A 197 4.68 -0.33 -9.55
C ALA A 197 5.80 -1.35 -9.32
N PRO A 198 6.48 -1.32 -8.16
CA PRO A 198 7.62 -2.19 -7.92
C PRO A 198 7.26 -3.67 -7.84
N ILE A 199 6.03 -4.03 -7.48
CA ILE A 199 5.55 -5.41 -7.40
C ILE A 199 4.03 -5.43 -7.58
N GLY A 200 3.51 -6.30 -8.45
CA GLY A 200 2.08 -6.49 -8.71
C GLY A 200 1.63 -5.80 -10.00
N ARG A 201 0.45 -6.17 -10.50
CA ARG A 201 -0.15 -5.53 -11.69
C ARG A 201 -0.76 -4.19 -11.30
N GLY A 202 -0.19 -3.11 -11.81
CA GLY A 202 -0.67 -1.74 -11.64
C GLY A 202 -1.19 -1.14 -12.95
N ILE A 203 -1.53 0.15 -12.91
CA ILE A 203 -1.94 0.93 -14.09
C ILE A 203 -0.85 0.90 -15.17
N SER A 204 0.42 0.98 -14.77
CA SER A 204 1.56 0.97 -15.70
C SER A 204 1.70 -0.34 -16.47
N ASP A 205 1.50 -1.49 -15.80
CA ASP A 205 1.58 -2.78 -16.49
C ASP A 205 0.46 -2.91 -17.51
N LEU A 206 -0.76 -2.50 -17.15
CA LEU A 206 -1.90 -2.45 -18.07
C LEU A 206 -1.61 -1.57 -19.28
N LEU A 207 -1.00 -0.38 -19.06
CA LEU A 207 -0.67 0.55 -20.14
C LEU A 207 0.43 0.00 -21.04
N ILE A 208 1.50 -0.57 -20.48
CA ILE A 208 2.61 -1.14 -21.25
C ILE A 208 2.11 -2.32 -22.09
N GLU A 209 1.36 -3.25 -21.49
CA GLU A 209 0.76 -4.40 -22.21
C GLU A 209 -0.17 -3.91 -23.34
N SER A 210 -0.98 -2.89 -23.07
CA SER A 210 -1.90 -2.31 -24.06
C SER A 210 -1.15 -1.61 -25.21
N CYS A 211 -0.10 -0.87 -24.93
CA CYS A 211 0.77 -0.25 -25.94
C CYS A 211 1.43 -1.32 -26.82
N GLN A 212 1.98 -2.36 -26.20
CA GLN A 212 2.62 -3.49 -26.90
C GLN A 212 1.62 -4.23 -27.80
N ALA A 213 0.40 -4.47 -27.32
CA ALA A 213 -0.68 -5.06 -28.13
C ALA A 213 -1.07 -4.16 -29.32
N ASN A 214 -0.86 -2.84 -29.22
CA ASN A 214 -1.05 -1.86 -30.32
C ASN A 214 0.24 -1.58 -31.12
N GLY A 215 1.25 -2.45 -30.99
CA GLY A 215 2.45 -2.47 -31.84
C GLY A 215 3.50 -1.41 -31.52
N PHE A 216 3.56 -0.91 -30.28
CA PHE A 216 4.62 -0.02 -29.84
C PHE A 216 4.98 -0.17 -28.35
N THR A 217 6.19 0.24 -28.00
CA THR A 217 6.62 0.34 -26.61
C THR A 217 6.57 1.81 -26.19
N PRO A 218 5.91 2.18 -25.07
CA PRO A 218 5.79 3.56 -24.66
C PRO A 218 7.16 4.15 -24.29
N ASN A 219 7.42 5.38 -24.73
CA ASN A 219 8.62 6.12 -24.34
C ASN A 219 8.41 6.73 -22.95
N VAL A 220 8.77 5.98 -21.90
CA VAL A 220 8.58 6.40 -20.50
C VAL A 220 9.73 7.30 -20.08
N VAL A 221 9.43 8.55 -19.77
CA VAL A 221 10.41 9.56 -19.32
C VAL A 221 10.35 9.87 -17.84
N TYR A 222 9.33 9.36 -17.14
CA TYR A 222 9.17 9.54 -15.70
C TYR A 222 8.44 8.36 -15.07
N TRP A 223 8.94 7.93 -13.91
CA TRP A 223 8.30 6.97 -13.02
C TRP A 223 8.06 7.60 -11.67
N GLY A 224 6.80 7.63 -11.21
CA GLY A 224 6.42 8.19 -9.92
C GLY A 224 5.33 7.38 -9.23
N ILE A 225 5.14 7.60 -7.93
CA ILE A 225 4.12 6.89 -7.15
C ILE A 225 2.80 7.68 -7.17
N GLU A 226 2.88 9.02 -7.16
CA GLU A 226 1.76 9.91 -6.91
C GLU A 226 1.20 10.52 -8.20
N THR A 227 -0.14 10.54 -8.33
CA THR A 227 -0.84 11.04 -9.53
C THR A 227 -0.76 12.56 -9.66
N LEU A 228 -0.91 13.32 -8.56
CA LEU A 228 -0.92 14.78 -8.63
C LEU A 228 0.40 15.37 -9.15
N PRO A 229 1.59 14.95 -8.67
CA PRO A 229 2.85 15.39 -9.29
C PRO A 229 2.94 15.09 -10.77
N MET A 230 2.43 13.94 -11.24
CA MET A 230 2.39 13.62 -12.68
C MET A 230 1.51 14.58 -13.45
N LEU A 231 0.30 14.92 -12.95
CA LEU A 231 -0.58 15.90 -13.59
C LEU A 231 0.07 17.28 -13.69
N LEU A 232 0.82 17.73 -12.67
CA LEU A 232 1.59 18.98 -12.73
C LEU A 232 2.72 18.92 -13.76
N MET A 233 3.33 17.77 -13.99
CA MET A 233 4.33 17.58 -15.06
C MET A 233 3.67 17.60 -16.43
N VAL A 234 2.50 16.98 -16.60
CA VAL A 234 1.71 17.08 -17.84
C VAL A 234 1.37 18.53 -18.14
N GLN A 235 0.92 19.30 -17.16
CA GLN A 235 0.63 20.73 -17.28
C GLN A 235 1.83 21.52 -17.83
N LYS A 236 3.05 21.14 -17.44
CA LYS A 236 4.30 21.75 -17.91
C LYS A 236 4.76 21.25 -19.29
N GLY A 237 4.01 20.37 -19.96
CA GLY A 237 4.37 19.83 -21.27
C GLY A 237 5.51 18.80 -21.22
N LEU A 238 5.77 18.16 -20.07
CA LEU A 238 6.86 17.20 -19.92
C LEU A 238 6.52 15.81 -20.49
N GLY A 239 5.23 15.54 -20.75
CA GLY A 239 4.72 14.30 -21.30
C GLY A 239 3.21 14.19 -21.11
N ILE A 240 2.69 13.00 -21.37
CA ILE A 240 1.29 12.62 -21.18
C ILE A 240 1.16 11.61 -20.05
N ALA A 241 -0.01 11.49 -19.42
CA ALA A 241 -0.24 10.51 -18.37
C ALA A 241 -1.66 9.92 -18.47
N PHE A 242 -1.83 8.68 -18.02
CA PHE A 242 -3.15 8.09 -17.80
C PHE A 242 -3.48 8.16 -16.31
N VAL A 243 -4.67 8.68 -16.01
CA VAL A 243 -5.15 8.84 -14.64
C VAL A 243 -6.59 8.36 -14.52
N PRO A 244 -7.02 7.90 -13.34
CA PRO A 244 -8.41 7.49 -13.12
C PRO A 244 -9.39 8.64 -13.36
N LYS A 245 -10.58 8.33 -13.88
CA LYS A 245 -11.64 9.32 -14.19
C LYS A 245 -12.03 10.18 -13.00
N SER A 246 -11.96 9.63 -11.78
CA SER A 246 -12.22 10.38 -10.55
C SER A 246 -11.40 11.66 -10.42
N PHE A 247 -10.20 11.73 -11.00
CA PHE A 247 -9.37 12.95 -10.99
C PHE A 247 -9.99 14.13 -11.77
N ALA A 248 -10.92 13.87 -12.70
CA ALA A 248 -11.68 14.95 -13.37
C ALA A 248 -12.58 15.73 -12.41
N GLN A 249 -12.94 15.14 -11.26
CA GLN A 249 -13.81 15.75 -10.27
C GLN A 249 -13.08 16.68 -9.28
N LEU A 250 -11.73 16.71 -9.30
CA LEU A 250 -10.96 17.51 -8.34
C LEU A 250 -11.25 19.01 -8.40
N GLY A 251 -11.64 19.51 -9.58
CA GLY A 251 -11.96 20.93 -9.75
C GLY A 251 -10.80 21.89 -9.44
N LEU A 252 -9.55 21.40 -9.37
CA LEU A 252 -8.39 22.21 -9.04
C LEU A 252 -8.01 23.06 -10.26
N PRO A 253 -7.87 24.39 -10.09
CA PRO A 253 -7.38 25.25 -11.17
C PRO A 253 -6.01 24.81 -11.68
N GLY A 254 -5.85 24.81 -13.00
CA GLY A 254 -4.57 24.52 -13.61
C GLY A 254 -4.24 23.05 -13.79
N LEU A 255 -5.15 22.12 -13.51
CA LEU A 255 -4.97 20.74 -13.95
C LEU A 255 -5.02 20.63 -15.48
N PRO A 256 -4.24 19.69 -16.08
CA PRO A 256 -4.28 19.47 -17.51
C PRO A 256 -5.64 18.93 -17.96
N PRO A 257 -6.05 19.18 -19.22
CA PRO A 257 -7.23 18.56 -19.80
C PRO A 257 -7.16 17.05 -19.75
N LEU A 258 -8.29 16.42 -19.40
CA LEU A 258 -8.46 14.97 -19.37
C LEU A 258 -9.45 14.56 -20.45
N ILE A 259 -9.07 13.62 -21.32
CA ILE A 259 -9.92 13.09 -22.38
C ILE A 259 -10.07 11.59 -22.29
N GLU A 260 -11.17 11.06 -22.78
CA GLU A 260 -11.34 9.62 -22.98
C GLU A 260 -10.63 9.18 -24.27
N ILE A 261 -10.00 8.00 -24.27
CA ILE A 261 -9.52 7.37 -25.48
C ILE A 261 -10.60 6.44 -26.04
N ALA A 262 -10.68 6.36 -27.38
CA ALA A 262 -11.71 5.54 -28.04
C ALA A 262 -11.43 4.05 -27.85
N GLU A 263 -10.18 3.61 -28.09
CA GLU A 263 -9.76 2.21 -28.01
C GLU A 263 -8.27 2.09 -27.66
N PRO A 264 -7.87 1.07 -26.88
CA PRO A 264 -8.74 0.17 -26.11
C PRO A 264 -9.32 0.88 -24.88
N ARG A 265 -10.48 0.44 -24.39
CA ARG A 265 -11.02 0.94 -23.14
C ARG A 265 -10.17 0.46 -21.98
N LEU A 266 -9.46 1.37 -21.36
CA LEU A 266 -8.59 1.11 -20.21
C LEU A 266 -9.33 1.43 -18.91
N GLU A 267 -9.37 0.46 -18.01
CA GLU A 267 -10.07 0.59 -16.74
C GLU A 267 -9.16 0.22 -15.57
N THR A 268 -9.42 0.82 -14.43
CA THR A 268 -8.74 0.50 -13.17
C THR A 268 -9.78 0.24 -12.09
N ARG A 269 -9.42 -0.60 -11.12
CA ARG A 269 -10.28 -0.95 -9.99
C ARG A 269 -9.70 -0.39 -8.70
N LEU A 270 -10.57 0.21 -7.91
CA LEU A 270 -10.26 0.48 -6.51
C LEU A 270 -10.77 -0.70 -5.69
N SER A 271 -9.91 -1.23 -4.83
CA SER A 271 -10.23 -2.40 -4.02
C SER A 271 -9.90 -2.16 -2.55
N LEU A 272 -10.74 -2.70 -1.68
CA LEU A 272 -10.49 -2.80 -0.25
C LEU A 272 -9.80 -4.11 0.04
N ILE A 273 -8.74 -4.05 0.82
CA ILE A 273 -7.88 -5.20 1.17
C ILE A 273 -7.81 -5.32 2.68
N THR A 274 -8.08 -6.52 3.18
CA THR A 274 -7.94 -6.86 4.60
C THR A 274 -7.23 -8.20 4.75
N GLN A 275 -6.69 -8.47 5.93
CA GLN A 275 -6.07 -9.76 6.23
C GLN A 275 -7.13 -10.78 6.66
N LYS A 276 -7.22 -11.94 5.99
CA LYS A 276 -8.25 -12.97 6.27
C LYS A 276 -8.19 -13.54 7.69
N SER A 277 -6.97 -13.70 8.21
CA SER A 277 -6.74 -14.31 9.52
C SER A 277 -6.91 -13.34 10.69
N ARG A 278 -7.15 -12.06 10.42
CA ARG A 278 -7.24 -11.03 11.46
C ARG A 278 -8.68 -10.76 11.84
N ILE A 279 -8.97 -10.88 13.13
CA ILE A 279 -10.24 -10.41 13.69
C ILE A 279 -10.20 -8.88 13.65
N GLN A 280 -11.15 -8.27 12.96
CA GLN A 280 -11.26 -6.83 12.85
C GLN A 280 -11.75 -6.23 14.16
N SER A 281 -11.09 -5.16 14.65
CA SER A 281 -11.57 -4.40 15.80
C SER A 281 -12.93 -3.74 15.51
N ALA A 282 -13.69 -3.41 16.55
CA ALA A 282 -14.97 -2.70 16.38
C ALA A 282 -14.80 -1.37 15.63
N VAL A 283 -13.71 -0.64 15.89
CA VAL A 283 -13.34 0.59 15.19
C VAL A 283 -13.13 0.33 13.69
N THR A 284 -12.37 -0.74 13.36
CA THR A 284 -12.14 -1.13 11.96
C THR A 284 -13.44 -1.55 11.28
N GLN A 285 -14.32 -2.29 11.96
CA GLN A 285 -15.63 -2.69 11.42
C GLN A 285 -16.50 -1.48 11.11
N HIS A 286 -16.57 -0.48 12.00
CA HIS A 286 -17.30 0.77 11.75
C HIS A 286 -16.71 1.54 10.57
N PHE A 287 -15.39 1.65 10.48
CA PHE A 287 -14.73 2.27 9.33
C PHE A 287 -15.10 1.57 8.02
N LEU A 288 -15.07 0.24 8.00
CA LEU A 288 -15.43 -0.56 6.81
C LEU A 288 -16.91 -0.35 6.42
N GLN A 289 -17.81 -0.35 7.38
CA GLN A 289 -19.23 -0.11 7.16
C GLN A 289 -19.46 1.29 6.57
N ILE A 290 -18.89 2.33 7.17
CA ILE A 290 -19.00 3.70 6.69
C ILE A 290 -18.42 3.84 5.29
N THR A 291 -17.27 3.20 5.03
CA THR A 291 -16.66 3.19 3.69
C THR A 291 -17.59 2.56 2.66
N GLN A 292 -18.26 1.47 2.99
CA GLN A 292 -19.23 0.82 2.09
C GLN A 292 -20.46 1.72 1.81
N GLU A 293 -20.95 2.43 2.81
CA GLU A 293 -22.07 3.37 2.66
C GLU A 293 -21.71 4.54 1.74
N VAL A 294 -20.51 5.13 1.94
CA VAL A 294 -19.97 6.18 1.05
C VAL A 294 -19.94 5.73 -0.41
N LEU A 295 -19.55 4.49 -0.64
CA LEU A 295 -19.42 3.94 -1.99
C LEU A 295 -20.78 3.63 -2.63
N ASN A 296 -21.75 3.14 -1.85
CA ASN A 296 -23.09 2.84 -2.35
C ASN A 296 -23.85 4.10 -2.83
N GLU A 297 -23.55 5.26 -2.26
CA GLU A 297 -24.15 6.53 -2.67
C GLU A 297 -23.49 7.14 -3.92
N ARG A 298 -22.32 6.66 -4.31
CA ARG A 298 -21.61 7.10 -5.52
C ARG A 298 -21.99 6.31 -6.78
N GLN A 299 -22.67 5.18 -6.63
CA GLN A 299 -23.19 4.34 -7.74
C GLN A 299 -24.56 4.81 -8.20
#